data_4602ffc71e962d1f49260862b5bbdfb0
#
_entry.id   4602ffc71e962d1f49260862b5bbdfb0
#
_cell.length_a   1.000
_cell.length_b   1.000
_cell.length_c   1.000
_cell.angle_alpha   90.00
_cell.angle_beta   90.00
_cell.angle_gamma   90.00
#
_symmetry.space_group_name_H-M   'P 1'
#
loop_
_entity.id
_entity.type
_entity.pdbx_description
1 polymer ?
#
loop_
_entity_poly.entity_id
_entity_poly.type
_entity_poly.pdbx_seq_one_letter_code
_entity_poly.pdbx_strand_id
1 'polypeptide(L)'
;MIRKIINALWVLLAVALIAIVVVFVSISKGWIGYMPPVEELENPNYKFATEVFSEDGKVLGTFSMEKNNRVYSSYADLSPNIIHALIATEDVRFAEHSGIDAKALFRAIVKRGLLLQKSAGGGSTISQQLAKQLFTEKVASNTMQRLLQKPIEWVIAVKLERYYTKEEILTMYLNKFDFLNNAVGIKTAASTYFGCEPKDLKIEQAAMLVGMCQNPSRYNPVSRNPKIRENALGRRN
;
A
#
# COMPACT_ATOMS: atom_id res chain seq x y z
N MET A 1 35.04 -10.50 -35.71
CA MET A 1 35.07 -9.77 -34.42
C MET A 1 33.65 -9.43 -33.96
N ILE A 2 32.84 -8.74 -34.74
CA ILE A 2 31.47 -8.28 -34.39
C ILE A 2 30.56 -9.45 -33.94
N ARG A 3 30.54 -10.59 -34.66
CA ARG A 3 29.71 -11.74 -34.31
C ARG A 3 30.06 -12.36 -32.94
N LYS A 4 31.33 -12.34 -32.55
CA LYS A 4 31.75 -12.80 -31.20
C LYS A 4 31.26 -11.84 -30.12
N ILE A 5 31.27 -10.52 -30.36
CA ILE A 5 30.75 -9.51 -29.44
C ILE A 5 29.24 -9.66 -29.28
N ILE A 6 28.49 -9.83 -30.37
CA ILE A 6 27.06 -10.05 -30.35
C ILE A 6 26.71 -11.32 -29.56
N ASN A 7 27.42 -12.43 -29.82
CA ASN A 7 27.18 -13.66 -29.06
C ASN A 7 27.50 -13.49 -27.55
N ALA A 8 28.58 -12.78 -27.21
CA ALA A 8 28.90 -12.47 -25.83
C ALA A 8 27.81 -11.63 -25.15
N LEU A 9 27.24 -10.65 -25.86
CA LEU A 9 26.11 -9.86 -25.34
C LEU A 9 24.85 -10.71 -25.12
N TRP A 10 24.53 -11.64 -26.01
CA TRP A 10 23.41 -12.56 -25.83
C TRP A 10 23.63 -13.50 -24.65
N VAL A 11 24.82 -14.03 -24.45
CA VAL A 11 25.18 -14.87 -23.29
C VAL A 11 25.06 -14.06 -22.01
N LEU A 12 25.57 -12.82 -21.97
CA LEU A 12 25.48 -11.95 -20.83
C LEU A 12 24.01 -11.63 -20.49
N LEU A 13 23.18 -11.36 -21.49
CA LEU A 13 21.74 -11.15 -21.30
C LEU A 13 21.06 -12.40 -20.72
N ALA A 14 21.36 -13.59 -21.26
CA ALA A 14 20.80 -14.83 -20.77
C ALA A 14 21.20 -15.10 -19.30
N VAL A 15 22.47 -14.90 -18.97
CA VAL A 15 22.97 -15.05 -17.59
C VAL A 15 22.29 -14.05 -16.65
N ALA A 16 22.10 -12.79 -17.07
CA ALA A 16 21.40 -11.78 -16.29
C ALA A 16 19.92 -12.16 -16.03
N LEU A 17 19.22 -12.67 -17.05
CA LEU A 17 17.84 -13.14 -16.89
C LEU A 17 17.74 -14.32 -15.93
N ILE A 18 18.64 -15.30 -16.06
CA ILE A 18 18.72 -16.45 -15.13
C ILE A 18 18.99 -15.97 -13.71
N ALA A 19 19.93 -15.06 -13.52
CA ALA A 19 20.24 -14.50 -12.20
C ALA A 19 19.02 -13.81 -11.56
N ILE A 20 18.26 -13.05 -12.34
CA ILE A 20 17.00 -12.43 -11.87
C ILE A 20 16.01 -13.50 -11.41
N VAL A 21 15.79 -14.55 -12.22
CA VAL A 21 14.88 -15.65 -11.86
C VAL A 21 15.34 -16.34 -10.57
N VAL A 22 16.65 -16.64 -10.45
CA VAL A 22 17.20 -17.26 -9.25
C VAL A 22 16.97 -16.39 -8.01
N VAL A 23 17.17 -15.07 -8.12
CA VAL A 23 16.91 -14.12 -7.00
C VAL A 23 15.43 -14.17 -6.60
N PHE A 24 14.49 -14.09 -7.52
CA PHE A 24 13.06 -14.14 -7.21
C PHE A 24 12.63 -15.48 -6.64
N VAL A 25 13.15 -16.59 -7.12
CA VAL A 25 12.91 -17.93 -6.54
C VAL A 25 13.47 -18.01 -5.13
N SER A 26 14.68 -17.51 -4.90
CA SER A 26 15.30 -17.49 -3.57
C SER A 26 14.50 -16.64 -2.57
N ILE A 27 14.00 -15.49 -3.00
CA ILE A 27 13.08 -14.66 -2.19
C ILE A 27 11.78 -15.42 -1.90
N SER A 28 11.17 -16.03 -2.92
CA SER A 28 9.90 -16.76 -2.75
C SER A 28 10.03 -17.97 -1.80
N LYS A 29 11.21 -18.57 -1.69
CA LYS A 29 11.54 -19.67 -0.77
C LYS A 29 11.97 -19.17 0.63
N GLY A 30 12.09 -17.86 0.83
CA GLY A 30 12.54 -17.29 2.10
C GLY A 30 14.05 -17.42 2.35
N TRP A 31 14.86 -17.73 1.33
CA TRP A 31 16.33 -17.78 1.45
C TRP A 31 16.94 -16.38 1.48
N ILE A 32 16.26 -15.40 0.92
CA ILE A 32 16.67 -14.00 0.88
C ILE A 32 15.55 -13.13 1.45
N GLY A 33 15.83 -12.50 2.60
CA GLY A 33 14.89 -11.65 3.29
C GLY A 33 13.77 -12.39 4.04
N TYR A 34 12.91 -11.64 4.71
CA TYR A 34 11.74 -12.21 5.37
C TYR A 34 10.65 -12.52 4.34
N MET A 35 10.18 -13.75 4.35
CA MET A 35 9.03 -14.17 3.57
C MET A 35 7.99 -14.72 4.54
N PRO A 36 6.81 -14.09 4.67
CA PRO A 36 5.78 -14.57 5.57
C PRO A 36 5.33 -15.98 5.17
N PRO A 37 5.11 -16.89 6.13
CA PRO A 37 4.54 -18.18 5.88
C PRO A 37 3.09 -18.05 5.38
N VAL A 38 2.53 -19.12 4.82
CA VAL A 38 1.19 -19.11 4.21
C VAL A 38 0.14 -18.75 5.25
N GLU A 39 0.27 -19.28 6.47
CA GLU A 39 -0.64 -19.03 7.59
C GLU A 39 -0.70 -17.55 7.98
N GLU A 40 0.42 -16.86 7.91
CA GLU A 40 0.49 -15.40 8.17
C GLU A 40 -0.07 -14.58 7.00
N LEU A 41 0.06 -15.09 5.77
CA LEU A 41 -0.55 -14.49 4.58
C LEU A 41 -2.06 -14.67 4.56
N GLU A 42 -2.56 -15.86 4.98
CA GLU A 42 -3.99 -16.17 5.06
C GLU A 42 -4.68 -15.47 6.23
N ASN A 43 -3.95 -15.23 7.32
CA ASN A 43 -4.47 -14.54 8.50
C ASN A 43 -3.46 -13.48 8.97
N PRO A 44 -3.34 -12.34 8.26
CA PRO A 44 -2.48 -11.25 8.70
C PRO A 44 -2.93 -10.79 10.09
N ASN A 45 -2.04 -10.84 11.07
CA ASN A 45 -2.33 -10.49 12.46
C ASN A 45 -2.78 -9.02 12.56
N TYR A 46 -4.08 -8.79 12.36
CA TYR A 46 -4.70 -7.51 12.63
C TYR A 46 -5.07 -7.43 14.12
N LYS A 47 -4.32 -6.64 14.86
CA LYS A 47 -4.71 -6.30 16.23
C LYS A 47 -5.73 -5.18 16.17
N PHE A 48 -7.00 -5.56 16.09
CA PHE A 48 -8.11 -4.63 16.15
C PHE A 48 -8.43 -4.25 17.59
N ALA A 49 -8.93 -3.04 17.78
CA ALA A 49 -9.55 -2.63 19.03
C ALA A 49 -10.92 -3.31 19.16
N THR A 50 -11.27 -3.69 20.38
CA THR A 50 -12.62 -4.15 20.72
C THR A 50 -13.52 -2.94 20.99
N GLU A 51 -14.62 -2.80 20.24
CA GLU A 51 -15.64 -1.81 20.53
C GLU A 51 -16.57 -2.31 21.64
N VAL A 52 -16.85 -1.45 22.60
CA VAL A 52 -17.80 -1.69 23.68
C VAL A 52 -19.07 -0.90 23.38
N PHE A 53 -20.20 -1.59 23.30
CA PHE A 53 -21.48 -1.00 22.99
C PHE A 53 -22.38 -0.96 24.24
N SER A 54 -23.23 0.07 24.35
CA SER A 54 -24.37 0.09 25.25
C SER A 54 -25.50 -0.80 24.74
N GLU A 55 -26.48 -1.08 25.59
CA GLU A 55 -27.66 -1.90 25.24
C GLU A 55 -28.45 -1.30 24.05
N ASP A 56 -28.43 0.02 23.88
CA ASP A 56 -29.05 0.75 22.77
C ASP A 56 -28.14 0.83 21.51
N GLY A 57 -27.04 0.07 21.48
CA GLY A 57 -26.15 -0.06 20.31
C GLY A 57 -25.20 1.13 20.11
N LYS A 58 -25.09 2.06 21.06
CA LYS A 58 -24.11 3.15 20.96
C LYS A 58 -22.73 2.71 21.41
N VAL A 59 -21.69 3.14 20.69
CA VAL A 59 -20.30 2.90 21.09
C VAL A 59 -19.99 3.66 22.36
N LEU A 60 -19.72 2.94 23.45
CA LEU A 60 -19.28 3.50 24.73
C LEU A 60 -17.79 3.80 24.76
N GLY A 61 -17.01 3.04 23.98
CA GLY A 61 -15.57 3.20 23.88
C GLY A 61 -14.91 2.06 23.12
N THR A 62 -13.60 2.19 22.94
CA THR A 62 -12.77 1.16 22.33
C THR A 62 -11.69 0.70 23.30
N PHE A 63 -11.49 -0.61 23.39
CA PHE A 63 -10.42 -1.21 24.17
C PHE A 63 -9.38 -1.83 23.23
N SER A 64 -8.11 -1.41 23.38
CA SER A 64 -7.00 -1.95 22.61
C SER A 64 -5.81 -2.26 23.53
N MET A 65 -5.22 -3.43 23.36
CA MET A 65 -3.98 -3.82 24.06
C MET A 65 -2.75 -3.07 23.55
N GLU A 66 -2.82 -2.48 22.35
CA GLU A 66 -1.79 -1.60 21.77
C GLU A 66 -2.38 -0.18 21.62
N LYS A 67 -1.51 0.84 21.50
CA LYS A 67 -1.94 2.25 21.32
C LYS A 67 -2.67 2.52 19.97
N ASN A 68 -3.24 1.51 19.34
CA ASN A 68 -3.88 1.58 18.04
C ASN A 68 -5.40 1.42 18.18
N ASN A 69 -6.14 2.49 18.01
CA ASN A 69 -7.61 2.49 17.97
C ASN A 69 -8.16 1.94 16.64
N ARG A 70 -7.57 0.87 16.11
CA ARG A 70 -7.98 0.31 14.83
C ARG A 70 -9.28 -0.46 14.97
N VAL A 71 -10.34 0.04 14.36
CA VAL A 71 -11.63 -0.64 14.24
C VAL A 71 -11.81 -1.14 12.81
N TYR A 72 -12.25 -2.38 12.68
CA TYR A 72 -12.43 -3.01 11.36
C TYR A 72 -13.64 -2.41 10.63
N SER A 73 -13.49 -2.16 9.34
CA SER A 73 -14.59 -1.88 8.40
C SER A 73 -14.59 -2.97 7.33
N SER A 74 -15.74 -3.58 7.04
CA SER A 74 -15.91 -4.47 5.90
C SER A 74 -15.93 -3.69 4.60
N TYR A 75 -15.80 -4.37 3.45
CA TYR A 75 -15.92 -3.70 2.15
C TYR A 75 -17.29 -3.03 1.96
N ALA A 76 -18.36 -3.66 2.45
CA ALA A 76 -19.72 -3.12 2.39
C ALA A 76 -19.90 -1.83 3.21
N ASP A 77 -19.04 -1.60 4.21
CA ASP A 77 -19.05 -0.38 5.03
C ASP A 77 -18.24 0.77 4.40
N LEU A 78 -17.61 0.56 3.25
CA LEU A 78 -16.82 1.57 2.55
C LEU A 78 -17.66 2.33 1.55
N SER A 79 -17.53 3.67 1.55
CA SER A 79 -18.14 4.49 0.50
C SER A 79 -17.52 4.17 -0.87
N PRO A 80 -18.30 4.07 -1.94
CA PRO A 80 -17.75 4.00 -3.31
C PRO A 80 -16.77 5.13 -3.62
N ASN A 81 -16.93 6.30 -3.01
CA ASN A 81 -16.06 7.45 -3.19
C ASN A 81 -14.63 7.17 -2.73
N ILE A 82 -14.42 6.51 -1.57
CA ILE A 82 -13.06 6.21 -1.09
C ILE A 82 -12.39 5.13 -1.96
N ILE A 83 -13.15 4.15 -2.42
CA ILE A 83 -12.67 3.08 -3.31
C ILE A 83 -12.21 3.68 -4.65
N HIS A 84 -13.09 4.47 -5.29
CA HIS A 84 -12.77 5.09 -6.58
C HIS A 84 -11.61 6.08 -6.47
N ALA A 85 -11.57 6.91 -5.41
CA ALA A 85 -10.49 7.85 -5.18
C ALA A 85 -9.15 7.12 -4.99
N LEU A 86 -9.12 6.04 -4.22
CA LEU A 86 -7.92 5.24 -3.97
C LEU A 86 -7.39 4.61 -5.27
N ILE A 87 -8.26 3.94 -6.03
CA ILE A 87 -7.89 3.31 -7.31
C ILE A 87 -7.40 4.37 -8.31
N ALA A 88 -8.14 5.47 -8.46
CA ALA A 88 -7.80 6.52 -9.41
C ALA A 88 -6.46 7.22 -9.09
N THR A 89 -6.10 7.31 -7.81
CA THR A 89 -4.89 8.02 -7.36
C THR A 89 -3.67 7.12 -7.30
N GLU A 90 -3.80 5.93 -6.72
CA GLU A 90 -2.68 5.06 -6.41
C GLU A 90 -2.45 3.99 -7.49
N ASP A 91 -3.53 3.45 -8.10
CA ASP A 91 -3.42 2.28 -8.96
C ASP A 91 -4.59 2.16 -9.96
N VAL A 92 -4.60 3.04 -10.95
CA VAL A 92 -5.67 3.15 -11.97
C VAL A 92 -6.01 1.81 -12.67
N ARG A 93 -5.04 0.90 -12.75
CA ARG A 93 -5.20 -0.42 -13.36
C ARG A 93 -5.27 -1.55 -12.34
N PHE A 94 -5.69 -1.26 -11.13
CA PHE A 94 -5.74 -2.23 -10.03
C PHE A 94 -6.47 -3.53 -10.41
N ALA A 95 -7.54 -3.45 -11.20
CA ALA A 95 -8.28 -4.61 -11.66
C ALA A 95 -7.60 -5.42 -12.78
N GLU A 96 -6.55 -4.85 -13.44
CA GLU A 96 -5.95 -5.44 -14.65
C GLU A 96 -4.69 -6.28 -14.37
N HIS A 97 -4.16 -6.24 -13.15
CA HIS A 97 -2.91 -6.92 -12.80
C HIS A 97 -3.05 -7.78 -11.53
N SER A 98 -2.10 -8.68 -11.30
CA SER A 98 -2.04 -9.58 -10.14
C SER A 98 -0.86 -9.23 -9.24
N GLY A 99 -0.90 -8.05 -8.61
CA GLY A 99 0.08 -7.56 -7.64
C GLY A 99 1.19 -6.69 -8.24
N ILE A 100 1.55 -6.86 -9.51
CA ILE A 100 2.55 -6.04 -10.21
C ILE A 100 1.96 -5.48 -11.49
N ASP A 101 1.97 -4.17 -11.65
CA ASP A 101 1.64 -3.49 -12.89
C ASP A 101 2.89 -3.31 -13.75
N ALA A 102 3.14 -4.25 -14.67
CA ALA A 102 4.30 -4.22 -15.56
C ALA A 102 4.32 -2.96 -16.46
N LYS A 103 3.16 -2.47 -16.91
CA LYS A 103 3.06 -1.27 -17.75
C LYS A 103 3.43 -0.01 -16.95
N ALA A 104 2.95 0.10 -15.69
CA ALA A 104 3.32 1.22 -14.81
C ALA A 104 4.80 1.17 -14.46
N LEU A 105 5.32 -0.02 -14.15
CA LEU A 105 6.75 -0.22 -13.85
C LEU A 105 7.63 0.20 -15.03
N PHE A 106 7.32 -0.28 -16.23
CA PHE A 106 8.05 0.10 -17.45
C PHE A 106 7.99 1.62 -17.69
N ARG A 107 6.80 2.21 -17.59
CA ARG A 107 6.63 3.68 -17.69
C ARG A 107 7.49 4.43 -16.66
N ALA A 108 7.52 3.95 -15.40
CA ALA A 108 8.30 4.57 -14.34
C ALA A 108 9.82 4.47 -14.61
N ILE A 109 10.30 3.32 -15.09
CA ILE A 109 11.70 3.11 -15.46
C ILE A 109 12.10 4.07 -16.61
N VAL A 110 11.30 4.12 -17.67
CA VAL A 110 11.58 4.99 -18.83
C VAL A 110 11.55 6.47 -18.43
N LYS A 111 10.49 6.92 -17.76
CA LYS A 111 10.34 8.34 -17.42
C LYS A 111 11.34 8.81 -16.37
N ARG A 112 11.59 8.02 -15.32
CA ARG A 112 12.54 8.39 -14.26
C ARG A 112 13.99 8.06 -14.61
N GLY A 113 14.23 6.91 -15.24
CA GLY A 113 15.58 6.44 -15.54
C GLY A 113 16.18 7.08 -16.79
N LEU A 114 15.43 7.10 -17.91
CA LEU A 114 15.92 7.65 -19.17
C LEU A 114 15.63 9.15 -19.34
N LEU A 115 14.41 9.60 -18.98
CA LEU A 115 13.98 10.98 -19.19
C LEU A 115 14.21 11.91 -17.98
N LEU A 116 14.75 11.38 -16.86
CA LEU A 116 15.05 12.09 -15.62
C LEU A 116 13.86 12.92 -15.07
N GLN A 117 12.63 12.55 -15.42
CA GLN A 117 11.42 13.24 -15.00
C GLN A 117 11.06 12.86 -13.56
N LYS A 118 11.40 13.72 -12.58
CA LYS A 118 11.11 13.51 -11.15
C LYS A 118 9.61 13.46 -10.83
N SER A 119 8.75 14.06 -11.66
CA SER A 119 7.28 14.12 -11.49
C SER A 119 6.54 12.91 -12.07
N ALA A 120 7.23 11.95 -12.67
CA ALA A 120 6.60 10.73 -13.14
C ALA A 120 6.00 9.96 -11.95
N GLY A 121 4.70 9.73 -11.97
CA GLY A 121 3.96 9.03 -10.93
C GLY A 121 4.60 7.71 -10.47
N GLY A 122 4.24 7.20 -9.32
CA GLY A 122 4.74 5.94 -8.77
C GLY A 122 4.44 4.75 -9.69
N GLY A 123 5.27 3.71 -9.63
CA GLY A 123 5.03 2.44 -10.29
C GLY A 123 4.64 1.33 -9.28
N SER A 124 4.34 1.69 -8.03
CA SER A 124 3.94 0.73 -7.00
C SER A 124 2.42 0.57 -7.01
N THR A 125 1.96 -0.67 -6.93
CA THR A 125 0.53 -1.02 -6.85
C THR A 125 0.01 -0.94 -5.41
N ILE A 126 -1.32 -0.92 -5.23
CA ILE A 126 -1.96 -1.00 -3.90
C ILE A 126 -1.52 -2.28 -3.18
N SER A 127 -1.46 -3.42 -3.87
CA SER A 127 -1.02 -4.71 -3.30
C SER A 127 0.44 -4.67 -2.82
N GLN A 128 1.33 -3.96 -3.52
CA GLN A 128 2.72 -3.76 -3.09
C GLN A 128 2.81 -2.83 -1.88
N GLN A 129 1.98 -1.80 -1.83
CA GLN A 129 1.91 -0.91 -0.67
C GLN A 129 1.37 -1.66 0.56
N LEU A 130 0.35 -2.51 0.38
CA LEU A 130 -0.17 -3.37 1.44
C LEU A 130 0.90 -4.37 1.93
N ALA A 131 1.60 -5.04 1.01
CA ALA A 131 2.70 -5.95 1.36
C ALA A 131 3.76 -5.24 2.20
N LYS A 132 4.11 -4.01 1.84
CA LYS A 132 5.03 -3.18 2.63
C LYS A 132 4.49 -2.91 4.03
N GLN A 133 3.25 -2.45 4.16
CA GLN A 133 2.64 -2.11 5.45
C GLN A 133 2.51 -3.32 6.39
N LEU A 134 2.25 -4.50 5.84
CA LEU A 134 2.05 -5.72 6.63
C LEU A 134 3.38 -6.34 7.08
N PHE A 135 4.36 -6.43 6.18
CA PHE A 135 5.47 -7.37 6.36
C PHE A 135 6.87 -6.75 6.30
N THR A 136 7.05 -5.59 5.65
CA THR A 136 8.40 -5.08 5.37
C THR A 136 8.75 -3.73 6.01
N GLU A 137 7.79 -3.01 6.57
CA GLU A 137 8.00 -1.64 7.07
C GLU A 137 9.03 -1.55 8.21
N LYS A 138 9.16 -2.61 9.01
CA LYS A 138 10.05 -2.67 10.19
C LYS A 138 11.40 -3.38 9.94
N VAL A 139 11.63 -3.93 8.73
CA VAL A 139 12.71 -4.92 8.51
C VAL A 139 14.01 -4.32 7.96
N ALA A 140 13.97 -3.20 7.25
CA ALA A 140 15.15 -2.68 6.55
C ALA A 140 16.04 -1.82 7.45
N SER A 141 17.08 -2.41 8.02
CA SER A 141 18.07 -1.71 8.87
C SER A 141 19.27 -1.16 8.11
N ASN A 142 19.61 -1.69 6.93
CA ASN A 142 20.76 -1.26 6.14
C ASN A 142 20.42 -1.05 4.64
N THR A 143 21.36 -0.46 3.88
CA THR A 143 21.18 -0.10 2.47
C THR A 143 20.90 -1.32 1.58
N MET A 144 21.57 -2.45 1.84
CA MET A 144 21.37 -3.68 1.08
C MET A 144 19.97 -4.25 1.29
N GLN A 145 19.48 -4.25 2.53
CA GLN A 145 18.13 -4.69 2.86
C GLN A 145 17.07 -3.79 2.19
N ARG A 146 17.30 -2.47 2.14
CA ARG A 146 16.41 -1.54 1.42
C ARG A 146 16.36 -1.82 -0.09
N LEU A 147 17.48 -2.22 -0.69
CA LEU A 147 17.53 -2.57 -2.11
C LEU A 147 16.75 -3.86 -2.41
N LEU A 148 16.84 -4.86 -1.51
CA LEU A 148 16.13 -6.12 -1.62
C LEU A 148 14.66 -6.02 -1.19
N GLN A 149 14.27 -4.99 -0.48
CA GLN A 149 12.90 -4.80 0.01
C GLN A 149 11.89 -4.76 -1.14
N LYS A 150 12.19 -4.06 -2.23
CA LYS A 150 11.26 -3.97 -3.38
C LYS A 150 10.96 -5.31 -4.06
N PRO A 151 11.95 -6.15 -4.42
CA PRO A 151 11.67 -7.51 -4.90
C PRO A 151 10.86 -8.37 -3.92
N ILE A 152 11.11 -8.21 -2.59
CA ILE A 152 10.35 -8.92 -1.55
C ILE A 152 8.88 -8.46 -1.54
N GLU A 153 8.63 -7.14 -1.55
CA GLU A 153 7.29 -6.57 -1.65
C GLU A 153 6.55 -7.08 -2.90
N TRP A 154 7.23 -7.21 -4.03
CA TRP A 154 6.64 -7.74 -5.27
C TRP A 154 6.21 -9.21 -5.13
N VAL A 155 7.06 -10.05 -4.55
CA VAL A 155 6.72 -11.47 -4.33
C VAL A 155 5.56 -11.60 -3.36
N ILE A 156 5.55 -10.83 -2.27
CA ILE A 156 4.45 -10.83 -1.29
C ILE A 156 3.16 -10.31 -1.93
N ALA A 157 3.21 -9.22 -2.72
CA ALA A 157 2.04 -8.68 -3.41
C ALA A 157 1.39 -9.69 -4.36
N VAL A 158 2.21 -10.42 -5.14
CA VAL A 158 1.71 -11.51 -6.02
C VAL A 158 1.10 -12.65 -5.20
N LYS A 159 1.68 -12.99 -4.03
CA LYS A 159 1.09 -14.00 -3.14
C LYS A 159 -0.25 -13.51 -2.55
N LEU A 160 -0.33 -12.26 -2.07
CA LEU A 160 -1.58 -11.68 -1.56
C LEU A 160 -2.70 -11.76 -2.61
N GLU A 161 -2.43 -11.40 -3.84
CA GLU A 161 -3.41 -11.47 -4.94
C GLU A 161 -3.85 -12.89 -5.33
N ARG A 162 -3.16 -13.92 -4.83
CA ARG A 162 -3.59 -15.32 -4.98
C ARG A 162 -4.54 -15.77 -3.86
N TYR A 163 -4.43 -15.18 -2.68
CA TYR A 163 -5.22 -15.55 -1.51
C TYR A 163 -6.44 -14.65 -1.31
N TYR A 164 -6.37 -13.40 -1.79
CA TYR A 164 -7.38 -12.38 -1.54
C TYR A 164 -7.94 -11.80 -2.82
N THR A 165 -9.22 -11.51 -2.80
CA THR A 165 -9.91 -10.75 -3.85
C THR A 165 -9.44 -9.28 -3.85
N LYS A 166 -9.71 -8.57 -4.93
CA LYS A 166 -9.42 -7.14 -5.03
C LYS A 166 -10.12 -6.32 -3.94
N GLU A 167 -11.36 -6.67 -3.61
CA GLU A 167 -12.14 -6.03 -2.56
C GLU A 167 -11.53 -6.24 -1.18
N GLU A 168 -11.07 -7.45 -0.88
CA GLU A 168 -10.37 -7.75 0.37
C GLU A 168 -9.04 -7.00 0.48
N ILE A 169 -8.27 -6.90 -0.61
CA ILE A 169 -7.01 -6.14 -0.64
C ILE A 169 -7.25 -4.65 -0.37
N LEU A 170 -8.27 -4.04 -0.98
CA LEU A 170 -8.64 -2.65 -0.71
C LEU A 170 -9.07 -2.45 0.73
N THR A 171 -9.88 -3.37 1.25
CA THR A 171 -10.35 -3.37 2.63
C THR A 171 -9.18 -3.47 3.61
N MET A 172 -8.27 -4.41 3.39
CA MET A 172 -7.07 -4.57 4.20
C MET A 172 -6.19 -3.32 4.18
N TYR A 173 -5.97 -2.75 2.99
CA TYR A 173 -5.18 -1.53 2.82
C TYR A 173 -5.74 -0.37 3.64
N LEU A 174 -7.04 -0.10 3.51
CA LEU A 174 -7.71 1.01 4.19
C LEU A 174 -7.82 0.78 5.71
N ASN A 175 -8.00 -0.45 6.16
CA ASN A 175 -8.01 -0.79 7.58
C ASN A 175 -6.62 -0.74 8.22
N LYS A 176 -5.55 -0.93 7.43
CA LYS A 176 -4.16 -0.95 7.93
C LYS A 176 -3.53 0.42 7.98
N PHE A 177 -3.92 1.34 7.09
CA PHE A 177 -3.25 2.60 6.90
C PHE A 177 -3.32 3.51 8.13
N ASP A 178 -2.17 4.11 8.49
CA ASP A 178 -2.09 5.10 9.58
C ASP A 178 -2.28 6.52 9.02
N PHE A 179 -3.46 7.09 9.29
CA PHE A 179 -3.83 8.45 8.90
C PHE A 179 -3.32 9.53 9.86
N LEU A 180 -2.39 9.21 10.77
CA LEU A 180 -1.90 10.09 11.82
C LEU A 180 -2.99 10.50 12.86
N ASN A 181 -2.60 11.34 13.82
CA ASN A 181 -3.50 11.87 14.84
C ASN A 181 -4.30 10.78 15.58
N ASN A 182 -3.67 9.63 15.80
CA ASN A 182 -4.28 8.43 16.40
C ASN A 182 -5.43 7.82 15.57
N ALA A 183 -5.48 8.10 14.26
CA ALA A 183 -6.48 7.59 13.35
C ALA A 183 -5.88 6.45 12.51
N VAL A 184 -5.87 5.23 13.05
CA VAL A 184 -5.40 4.04 12.35
C VAL A 184 -6.59 3.29 11.76
N GLY A 185 -6.59 3.15 10.42
CA GLY A 185 -7.67 2.59 9.64
C GLY A 185 -8.76 3.59 9.28
N ILE A 186 -9.51 3.23 8.24
CA ILE A 186 -10.47 4.13 7.58
C ILE A 186 -11.63 4.54 8.50
N LYS A 187 -12.12 3.63 9.38
CA LYS A 187 -13.23 3.94 10.30
C LYS A 187 -12.81 5.01 11.29
N THR A 188 -11.66 4.83 11.92
CA THR A 188 -11.12 5.81 12.85
C THR A 188 -10.80 7.12 12.14
N ALA A 189 -10.29 7.09 10.91
CA ALA A 189 -10.01 8.30 10.13
C ALA A 189 -11.28 9.06 9.76
N ALA A 190 -12.33 8.40 9.27
CA ALA A 190 -13.61 9.02 8.93
C ALA A 190 -14.24 9.70 10.18
N SER A 191 -14.23 9.02 11.31
CA SER A 191 -14.72 9.57 12.59
C SER A 191 -13.86 10.74 13.06
N THR A 192 -12.52 10.60 13.08
CA THR A 192 -11.60 11.62 13.62
C THR A 192 -11.61 12.90 12.80
N TYR A 193 -11.60 12.80 11.46
CA TYR A 193 -11.47 13.97 10.59
C TYR A 193 -12.81 14.58 10.18
N PHE A 194 -13.88 13.77 10.15
CA PHE A 194 -15.18 14.22 9.60
C PHE A 194 -16.39 13.91 10.49
N GLY A 195 -16.22 13.14 11.58
CA GLY A 195 -17.32 12.75 12.46
C GLY A 195 -18.39 11.89 11.78
N CYS A 196 -18.01 11.08 10.79
CA CYS A 196 -18.92 10.22 10.02
C CYS A 196 -18.42 8.78 9.93
N GLU A 197 -19.31 7.87 9.51
CA GLU A 197 -18.93 6.50 9.17
C GLU A 197 -18.25 6.45 7.80
N PRO A 198 -17.41 5.42 7.51
CA PRO A 198 -16.73 5.28 6.22
C PRO A 198 -17.65 5.23 5.01
N LYS A 199 -18.85 4.64 5.15
CA LYS A 199 -19.87 4.58 4.09
C LYS A 199 -20.44 5.95 3.71
N ASP A 200 -20.41 6.92 4.62
CA ASP A 200 -20.98 8.25 4.45
C ASP A 200 -19.96 9.28 3.95
N LEU A 201 -18.72 8.85 3.66
CA LEU A 201 -17.68 9.73 3.13
C LEU A 201 -18.08 10.33 1.79
N LYS A 202 -18.12 11.66 1.75
CA LYS A 202 -18.31 12.43 0.51
C LYS A 202 -17.05 12.38 -0.35
N ILE A 203 -17.18 12.74 -1.63
CA ILE A 203 -16.08 12.63 -2.60
C ILE A 203 -14.88 13.48 -2.20
N GLU A 204 -15.10 14.71 -1.71
CA GLU A 204 -14.03 15.61 -1.26
C GLU A 204 -13.33 15.12 0.02
N GLN A 205 -14.07 14.45 0.91
CA GLN A 205 -13.52 13.83 2.12
C GLN A 205 -12.68 12.60 1.77
N ALA A 206 -13.20 11.76 0.89
CA ALA A 206 -12.49 10.61 0.36
C ALA A 206 -11.19 11.01 -0.35
N ALA A 207 -11.24 12.02 -1.24
CA ALA A 207 -10.06 12.54 -1.94
C ALA A 207 -8.99 13.06 -0.97
N MET A 208 -9.39 13.71 0.12
CA MET A 208 -8.47 14.19 1.14
C MET A 208 -7.79 13.05 1.90
N LEU A 209 -8.54 12.00 2.31
CA LEU A 209 -7.96 10.83 2.97
C LEU A 209 -7.02 10.07 2.03
N VAL A 210 -7.38 9.91 0.75
CA VAL A 210 -6.51 9.30 -0.25
C VAL A 210 -5.25 10.13 -0.48
N GLY A 211 -5.34 11.46 -0.45
CA GLY A 211 -4.17 12.33 -0.45
C GLY A 211 -3.21 12.02 0.70
N MET A 212 -3.74 11.72 1.89
CA MET A 212 -2.93 11.29 3.04
C MET A 212 -2.30 9.90 2.80
N CYS A 213 -2.93 8.99 2.07
CA CYS A 213 -2.33 7.70 1.72
C CYS A 213 -1.01 7.88 0.94
N GLN A 214 -0.92 8.90 0.11
CA GLN A 214 0.31 9.21 -0.62
C GLN A 214 1.42 9.74 0.30
N ASN A 215 1.10 10.65 1.22
CA ASN A 215 2.02 11.20 2.20
C ASN A 215 1.25 11.85 3.37
N PRO A 216 1.02 11.12 4.48
CA PRO A 216 0.20 11.61 5.58
C PRO A 216 0.77 12.89 6.21
N SER A 217 2.09 12.99 6.35
CA SER A 217 2.71 14.18 6.93
C SER A 217 2.59 15.43 6.07
N ARG A 218 2.50 15.27 4.74
CA ARG A 218 2.40 16.39 3.78
C ARG A 218 0.96 16.86 3.56
N TYR A 219 0.00 15.95 3.72
CA TYR A 219 -1.42 16.19 3.41
C TYR A 219 -2.33 16.08 4.64
N ASN A 220 -1.79 16.35 5.84
CA ASN A 220 -2.54 16.32 7.08
C ASN A 220 -3.43 17.58 7.20
N PRO A 221 -4.78 17.46 7.19
CA PRO A 221 -5.69 18.60 7.21
C PRO A 221 -5.71 19.35 8.55
N VAL A 222 -5.33 18.68 9.62
CA VAL A 222 -5.30 19.28 10.98
C VAL A 222 -3.89 19.61 11.46
N SER A 223 -2.91 19.64 10.56
CA SER A 223 -1.54 20.03 10.88
C SER A 223 -1.49 21.45 11.45
N ARG A 224 -0.60 21.69 12.42
CA ARG A 224 -0.31 23.05 12.92
C ARG A 224 0.34 23.94 11.85
N ASN A 225 1.02 23.35 10.86
CA ASN A 225 1.66 24.07 9.76
C ASN A 225 0.62 24.46 8.69
N PRO A 226 0.38 25.77 8.42
CA PRO A 226 -0.59 26.23 7.44
C PRO A 226 -0.36 25.67 6.03
N LYS A 227 0.90 25.58 5.59
CA LYS A 227 1.27 25.05 4.28
C LYS A 227 0.86 23.60 4.08
N ILE A 228 0.93 22.79 5.15
CA ILE A 228 0.49 21.40 5.09
C ILE A 228 -1.04 21.32 4.97
N ARG A 229 -1.77 22.17 5.70
CA ARG A 229 -3.24 22.24 5.57
C ARG A 229 -3.65 22.69 4.17
N GLU A 230 -2.98 23.66 3.60
CA GLU A 230 -3.22 24.14 2.24
C GLU A 230 -2.98 23.02 1.21
N ASN A 231 -1.89 22.23 1.36
CA ASN A 231 -1.64 21.07 0.51
C ASN A 231 -2.77 20.03 0.62
N ALA A 232 -3.32 19.80 1.82
CA ALA A 232 -4.44 18.87 2.02
C ALA A 232 -5.72 19.38 1.32
N LEU A 233 -6.01 20.68 1.42
CA LEU A 233 -7.13 21.31 0.72
C LEU A 233 -6.98 21.25 -0.80
N GLY A 234 -5.78 21.46 -1.33
CA GLY A 234 -5.50 21.32 -2.75
C GLY A 234 -5.69 19.91 -3.31
N ARG A 235 -5.67 18.88 -2.44
CA ARG A 235 -6.00 17.50 -2.85
C ARG A 235 -7.50 17.21 -2.84
N ARG A 236 -8.25 17.96 -2.05
CA ARG A 236 -9.71 17.89 -2.00
C ARG A 236 -10.37 18.39 -3.30
N ASN A 237 -9.80 19.39 -3.94
CA ASN A 237 -10.26 20.01 -5.17
C ASN A 237 -9.66 19.29 -6.39
#